data_71ebaa7d0827a79857c01d554eea718d
#
_entry.id   71ebaa7d0827a79857c01d554eea718d
#
_cell.length_a   1.000
_cell.length_b   1.000
_cell.length_c   1.000
_cell.angle_alpha   90.00
_cell.angle_beta   90.00
_cell.angle_gamma   90.00
#
_symmetry.space_group_name_H-M   'P 1'
#
loop_
_entity.id
_entity.type
_entity.pdbx_description
1 polymer ?
#
loop_
_entity_poly.entity_id
_entity_poly.type
_entity_poly.pdbx_seq_one_letter_code
_entity_poly.pdbx_strand_id
1 'polypeptide(L)'
;LSPSGTVSRGVCDVQGDRLLSIHERTKLRADSDGSVLDEDSGLSFSPDTLVSMNCWGFGRSFLQHLSEDFASFLQQVADGQADITRGEFYLPASVDRWRAAGGGQVTVKPSEETWLGVTYPEDKDAVVRGIAEKI
;
A
#
# COMPACT_ATOMS: atom_id res chain seq x y z
N LEU A 1 8.49 6.71 -5.39
CA LEU A 1 7.74 6.73 -6.66
C LEU A 1 8.66 6.33 -7.81
N SER A 2 8.10 5.69 -8.86
CA SER A 2 8.86 5.42 -10.08
C SER A 2 8.88 6.68 -10.98
N PRO A 3 10.02 7.03 -11.59
CA PRO A 3 10.07 8.07 -12.61
C PRO A 3 9.41 7.62 -13.94
N SER A 4 9.16 6.31 -14.09
CA SER A 4 8.70 5.71 -15.34
C SER A 4 7.18 5.59 -15.45
N GLY A 5 6.43 5.93 -14.39
CA GLY A 5 4.97 5.87 -14.41
C GLY A 5 4.32 5.95 -13.03
N THR A 6 3.04 5.61 -12.98
CA THR A 6 2.28 5.58 -11.73
C THR A 6 2.62 4.34 -10.90
N VAL A 7 2.46 4.43 -9.59
CA VAL A 7 2.65 3.31 -8.66
C VAL A 7 1.43 3.17 -7.73
N SER A 8 1.21 1.96 -7.25
CA SER A 8 0.21 1.68 -6.20
C SER A 8 0.86 1.72 -4.82
N ARG A 9 0.21 2.41 -3.86
CA ARG A 9 0.63 2.45 -2.46
C ARG A 9 -0.57 2.57 -1.52
N GLY A 10 -0.51 1.91 -0.40
CA GLY A 10 -1.40 2.16 0.72
C GLY A 10 -1.03 3.46 1.43
N VAL A 11 -1.76 4.54 1.17
CA VAL A 11 -1.57 5.83 1.82
C VAL A 11 -2.13 5.78 3.23
N CYS A 12 -1.29 6.10 4.22
CA CYS A 12 -1.61 5.99 5.63
C CYS A 12 -2.01 7.35 6.22
N ASP A 13 -3.11 7.38 6.98
CA ASP A 13 -3.41 8.46 7.92
C ASP A 13 -2.99 8.00 9.32
N VAL A 14 -2.14 8.81 9.99
CA VAL A 14 -1.48 8.39 11.23
C VAL A 14 -1.56 9.50 12.27
N GLN A 15 -1.86 9.14 13.51
CA GLN A 15 -1.79 10.03 14.66
C GLN A 15 -0.76 9.51 15.66
N GLY A 16 0.35 10.21 15.80
CA GLY A 16 1.52 9.70 16.51
C GLY A 16 2.09 8.47 15.80
N ASP A 17 2.06 7.32 16.43
CA ASP A 17 2.42 6.03 15.84
C ASP A 17 1.20 5.13 15.51
N ARG A 18 0.00 5.65 15.71
CA ARG A 18 -1.25 4.88 15.50
C ARG A 18 -1.79 5.09 14.10
N LEU A 19 -2.03 4.00 13.37
CA LEU A 19 -2.75 4.02 12.10
C LEU A 19 -4.23 4.39 12.33
N LEU A 20 -4.70 5.46 11.69
CA LEU A 20 -6.10 5.89 11.70
C LEU A 20 -6.86 5.36 10.48
N SER A 21 -6.22 5.28 9.34
CA SER A 21 -6.76 4.65 8.12
C SER A 21 -5.63 4.33 7.15
N ILE A 22 -5.90 3.44 6.21
CA ILE A 22 -5.01 3.17 5.09
C ILE A 22 -5.84 2.94 3.83
N HIS A 23 -5.50 3.69 2.77
CA HIS A 23 -6.22 3.64 1.51
C HIS A 23 -5.29 3.28 0.37
N GLU A 24 -5.59 2.18 -0.32
CA GLU A 24 -4.85 1.84 -1.53
C GLU A 24 -5.14 2.87 -2.62
N ARG A 25 -4.07 3.46 -3.15
CA ARG A 25 -4.08 4.40 -4.26
C ARG A 25 -3.30 3.79 -5.41
N THR A 26 -3.96 3.55 -6.52
CA THR A 26 -3.43 2.72 -7.61
C THR A 26 -2.69 3.51 -8.69
N LYS A 27 -2.80 4.84 -8.69
CA LYS A 27 -2.20 5.71 -9.71
C LYS A 27 -1.51 6.94 -9.11
N LEU A 28 -0.58 6.71 -8.20
CA LEU A 28 0.24 7.78 -7.63
C LEU A 28 1.41 8.10 -8.56
N ARG A 29 1.60 9.37 -8.85
CA ARG A 29 2.79 9.88 -9.56
C ARG A 29 3.35 11.14 -8.88
N ALA A 30 4.65 11.38 -9.11
CA ALA A 30 5.24 12.65 -8.72
C ALA A 30 4.71 13.77 -9.62
N ASP A 31 4.36 14.92 -9.04
CA ASP A 31 4.02 16.11 -9.78
C ASP A 31 5.21 17.07 -9.89
N SER A 32 5.14 18.03 -10.80
CA SER A 32 6.23 18.98 -11.10
C SER A 32 6.57 19.93 -9.95
N ASP A 33 5.63 20.14 -9.01
CA ASP A 33 5.81 20.93 -7.80
C ASP A 33 6.41 20.16 -6.61
N GLY A 34 6.72 18.86 -6.80
CA GLY A 34 7.24 17.97 -5.78
C GLY A 34 6.18 17.27 -4.94
N SER A 35 4.89 17.55 -5.18
CA SER A 35 3.80 16.81 -4.56
C SER A 35 3.58 15.45 -5.22
N VAL A 36 2.69 14.64 -4.64
CA VAL A 36 2.27 13.34 -5.17
C VAL A 36 0.81 13.41 -5.55
N LEU A 37 0.50 13.28 -6.83
CA LEU A 37 -0.87 13.28 -7.35
C LEU A 37 -1.41 11.85 -7.44
N ASP A 38 -2.61 11.63 -6.94
CA ASP A 38 -3.45 10.46 -7.24
C ASP A 38 -4.33 10.78 -8.45
N GLU A 39 -4.04 10.17 -9.59
CA GLU A 39 -4.76 10.45 -10.84
C GLU A 39 -6.22 9.98 -10.83
N ASP A 40 -6.57 8.98 -10.01
CA ASP A 40 -7.93 8.46 -9.94
C ASP A 40 -8.85 9.37 -9.12
N SER A 41 -8.36 9.98 -8.05
CA SER A 41 -9.16 10.85 -7.18
C SER A 41 -8.91 12.34 -7.39
N GLY A 42 -7.79 12.72 -8.02
CA GLY A 42 -7.33 14.10 -8.13
C GLY A 42 -6.78 14.68 -6.81
N LEU A 43 -6.59 13.85 -5.79
CA LEU A 43 -6.01 14.27 -4.52
C LEU A 43 -4.50 14.46 -4.65
N SER A 44 -3.99 15.50 -4.01
CA SER A 44 -2.56 15.75 -3.89
C SER A 44 -2.08 15.48 -2.46
N PHE A 45 -0.94 14.82 -2.33
CA PHE A 45 -0.31 14.47 -1.07
C PHE A 45 1.06 15.12 -0.95
N SER A 46 1.47 15.39 0.30
CA SER A 46 2.85 15.79 0.59
C SER A 46 3.82 14.66 0.20
N PRO A 47 5.04 14.97 -0.26
CA PRO A 47 6.09 13.96 -0.46
C PRO A 47 6.44 13.20 0.82
N ASP A 48 6.18 13.79 2.00
CA ASP A 48 6.42 13.17 3.31
C ASP A 48 5.24 12.32 3.81
N THR A 49 4.19 12.15 3.00
CA THR A 49 3.04 11.31 3.35
C THR A 49 3.46 9.87 3.55
N LEU A 50 3.12 9.29 4.70
CA LEU A 50 3.46 7.91 5.00
C LEU A 50 2.68 6.95 4.10
N VAL A 51 3.40 5.99 3.55
CA VAL A 51 2.82 4.91 2.74
C VAL A 51 3.24 3.55 3.27
N SER A 52 2.38 2.57 3.10
CA SER A 52 2.71 1.18 3.44
C SER A 52 3.78 0.64 2.49
N MET A 53 4.81 0.04 3.06
CA MET A 53 5.82 -0.72 2.33
C MET A 53 5.53 -2.23 2.34
N ASN A 54 4.29 -2.63 2.70
CA ASN A 54 3.85 -4.00 2.81
C ASN A 54 4.75 -4.89 3.71
N CYS A 55 5.36 -4.28 4.72
CA CYS A 55 6.09 -4.99 5.77
C CYS A 55 5.22 -5.01 7.04
N TRP A 56 4.67 -6.18 7.38
CA TRP A 56 3.65 -6.32 8.41
C TRP A 56 4.03 -7.34 9.46
N GLY A 57 3.76 -7.04 10.73
CA GLY A 57 3.78 -7.99 11.83
C GLY A 57 2.36 -8.19 12.37
N PHE A 58 1.85 -9.39 12.28
CA PHE A 58 0.49 -9.71 12.69
C PHE A 58 0.41 -10.67 13.86
N GLY A 59 -0.54 -10.43 14.77
CA GLY A 59 -0.98 -11.39 15.75
C GLY A 59 -2.00 -12.38 15.16
N ARG A 60 -2.25 -13.47 15.92
CA ARG A 60 -3.15 -14.55 15.49
C ARG A 60 -4.58 -14.06 15.17
N SER A 61 -5.10 -13.09 15.91
CA SER A 61 -6.45 -12.54 15.68
C SER A 61 -6.61 -11.91 14.31
N PHE A 62 -5.58 -11.22 13.81
CA PHE A 62 -5.61 -10.69 12.46
C PHE A 62 -5.57 -11.79 11.40
N LEU A 63 -4.79 -12.86 11.61
CA LEU A 63 -4.71 -13.96 10.64
C LEU A 63 -6.06 -14.68 10.48
N GLN A 64 -6.85 -14.78 11.55
CA GLN A 64 -8.20 -15.30 11.46
C GLN A 64 -9.11 -14.38 10.63
N HIS A 65 -9.11 -13.07 10.93
CA HIS A 65 -9.84 -12.07 10.14
C HIS A 65 -9.43 -12.09 8.65
N LEU A 66 -8.13 -12.18 8.38
CA LEU A 66 -7.60 -12.21 7.01
C LEU A 66 -8.14 -13.41 6.22
N SER A 67 -8.24 -14.57 6.87
CA SER A 67 -8.81 -15.78 6.25
C SER A 67 -10.29 -15.62 5.91
N GLU A 68 -11.07 -15.02 6.80
CA GLU A 68 -12.50 -14.76 6.61
C GLU A 68 -12.74 -13.69 5.52
N ASP A 69 -11.95 -12.64 5.55
CA ASP A 69 -12.01 -11.53 4.60
C ASP A 69 -11.61 -11.98 3.18
N PHE A 70 -10.58 -12.82 3.07
CA PHE A 70 -10.18 -13.41 1.80
C PHE A 70 -11.24 -14.37 1.24
N ALA A 71 -11.87 -15.19 2.10
CA ALA A 71 -12.97 -16.04 1.68
C ALA A 71 -14.15 -15.23 1.14
N SER A 72 -14.46 -14.09 1.79
CA SER A 72 -15.49 -13.16 1.31
C SER A 72 -15.15 -12.55 -0.05
N PHE A 73 -13.88 -12.19 -0.26
CA PHE A 73 -13.41 -11.71 -1.57
C PHE A 73 -13.57 -12.78 -2.67
N LEU A 74 -13.20 -14.03 -2.39
CA LEU A 74 -13.37 -15.13 -3.34
C LEU A 74 -14.85 -15.37 -3.68
N GLN A 75 -15.75 -15.21 -2.69
CA GLN A 75 -17.19 -15.30 -2.96
C GLN A 75 -17.67 -14.18 -3.87
N GLN A 76 -17.19 -12.93 -3.68
CA GLN A 76 -17.51 -11.81 -4.57
C GLN A 76 -17.03 -12.06 -6.01
N VAL A 77 -15.86 -12.70 -6.17
CA VAL A 77 -15.35 -13.10 -7.50
C VAL A 77 -16.27 -14.17 -8.11
N ALA A 78 -16.68 -15.18 -7.33
CA ALA A 78 -17.58 -16.25 -7.79
C ALA A 78 -18.96 -15.72 -8.20
N ASP A 79 -19.46 -14.71 -7.49
CA ASP A 79 -20.75 -14.04 -7.76
C ASP A 79 -20.67 -13.01 -8.90
N GLY A 80 -19.51 -12.84 -9.53
CA GLY A 80 -19.28 -11.88 -10.60
C GLY A 80 -19.27 -10.41 -10.17
N GLN A 81 -19.14 -10.16 -8.87
CA GLN A 81 -19.05 -8.80 -8.30
C GLN A 81 -17.63 -8.23 -8.36
N ALA A 82 -16.62 -9.09 -8.56
CA ALA A 82 -15.24 -8.72 -8.80
C ALA A 82 -14.70 -9.45 -10.03
N ASP A 83 -13.83 -8.77 -10.79
CA ASP A 83 -13.23 -9.33 -11.99
C ASP A 83 -12.22 -10.44 -11.63
N ILE A 84 -12.48 -11.66 -12.10
CA ILE A 84 -11.62 -12.82 -11.86
C ILE A 84 -10.20 -12.67 -12.44
N THR A 85 -10.02 -11.81 -13.44
CA THR A 85 -8.74 -11.63 -14.13
C THR A 85 -7.95 -10.43 -13.66
N ARG A 86 -8.61 -9.46 -13.00
CA ARG A 86 -8.03 -8.19 -12.57
C ARG A 86 -8.29 -7.86 -11.11
N GLY A 87 -9.15 -8.64 -10.45
CA GLY A 87 -9.45 -8.45 -9.03
C GLY A 87 -8.21 -8.74 -8.18
N GLU A 88 -7.83 -7.80 -7.34
CA GLU A 88 -6.73 -7.94 -6.40
C GLU A 88 -7.24 -7.82 -4.97
N PHE A 89 -6.79 -8.73 -4.11
CA PHE A 89 -7.04 -8.65 -2.68
C PHE A 89 -5.92 -7.85 -2.01
N TYR A 90 -6.19 -6.60 -1.69
CA TYR A 90 -5.20 -5.71 -1.08
C TYR A 90 -5.10 -5.95 0.42
N LEU A 91 -3.93 -6.40 0.88
CA LEU A 91 -3.64 -6.60 2.30
C LEU A 91 -3.84 -5.32 3.14
N PRO A 92 -3.41 -4.13 2.70
CA PRO A 92 -3.67 -2.89 3.42
C PRO A 92 -5.16 -2.62 3.63
N ALA A 93 -6.00 -2.92 2.65
CA ALA A 93 -7.45 -2.74 2.77
C ALA A 93 -8.08 -3.71 3.80
N SER A 94 -7.56 -4.95 3.89
CA SER A 94 -7.98 -5.90 4.93
C SER A 94 -7.57 -5.43 6.33
N VAL A 95 -6.37 -4.87 6.47
CA VAL A 95 -5.90 -4.25 7.73
C VAL A 95 -6.83 -3.12 8.15
N ASP A 96 -7.22 -2.25 7.22
CA ASP A 96 -8.12 -1.13 7.51
C ASP A 96 -9.51 -1.61 7.95
N ARG A 97 -10.09 -2.59 7.26
CA ARG A 97 -11.37 -3.22 7.65
C ARG A 97 -11.31 -3.80 9.05
N TRP A 98 -10.26 -4.58 9.36
CA TRP A 98 -10.07 -5.18 10.68
C TRP A 98 -9.98 -4.12 11.78
N ARG A 99 -9.16 -3.08 11.57
CA ARG A 99 -9.01 -1.96 12.49
C ARG A 99 -10.34 -1.22 12.70
N ALA A 100 -11.05 -0.88 11.61
CA ALA A 100 -12.32 -0.16 11.65
C ALA A 100 -13.42 -0.96 12.35
N ALA A 101 -13.39 -2.29 12.25
CA ALA A 101 -14.29 -3.21 12.96
C ALA A 101 -13.93 -3.40 14.46
N GLY A 102 -12.92 -2.69 14.98
CA GLY A 102 -12.51 -2.82 16.38
C GLY A 102 -11.64 -4.04 16.68
N GLY A 103 -11.04 -4.67 15.67
CA GLY A 103 -10.19 -5.85 15.82
C GLY A 103 -8.89 -5.58 16.58
N GLY A 104 -8.43 -4.31 16.56
CA GLY A 104 -7.26 -3.89 17.33
C GLY A 104 -6.63 -2.59 16.83
N GLN A 105 -5.50 -2.26 17.42
CA GLN A 105 -4.68 -1.12 17.02
C GLN A 105 -3.54 -1.58 16.12
N VAL A 106 -3.21 -0.74 15.13
CA VAL A 106 -2.07 -0.93 14.24
C VAL A 106 -1.06 0.16 14.54
N THR A 107 0.17 -0.23 14.89
CA THR A 107 1.27 0.70 15.13
C THR A 107 2.07 0.87 13.85
N VAL A 108 2.28 2.11 13.44
CA VAL A 108 3.11 2.47 12.29
C VAL A 108 4.55 2.67 12.78
N LYS A 109 5.49 2.06 12.09
CA LYS A 109 6.93 2.25 12.29
C LYS A 109 7.51 2.88 11.03
N PRO A 110 7.79 4.19 11.01
CA PRO A 110 8.46 4.83 9.90
C PRO A 110 9.85 4.22 9.65
N SER A 111 10.23 4.12 8.40
CA SER A 111 11.59 3.75 8.01
C SER A 111 12.23 4.93 7.29
N GLU A 112 13.47 5.26 7.68
CA GLU A 112 14.30 6.27 7.02
C GLU A 112 15.09 5.69 5.84
N GLU A 113 14.96 4.37 5.62
CA GLU A 113 15.65 3.67 4.54
C GLU A 113 15.07 4.02 3.17
N THR A 114 15.95 4.18 2.21
CA THR A 114 15.55 4.33 0.81
C THR A 114 15.00 3.01 0.28
N TRP A 115 13.73 3.00 -0.09
CA TRP A 115 13.12 1.86 -0.73
C TRP A 115 13.65 1.70 -2.16
N LEU A 116 14.07 0.49 -2.50
CA LEU A 116 14.51 0.12 -3.84
C LEU A 116 13.61 -1.00 -4.36
N GLY A 117 12.92 -0.75 -5.46
CA GLY A 117 12.02 -1.74 -6.06
C GLY A 117 11.82 -1.52 -7.55
N VAL A 118 11.61 -2.61 -8.26
CA VAL A 118 11.33 -2.62 -9.70
C VAL A 118 9.82 -2.66 -9.90
N THR A 119 9.25 -1.56 -10.37
CA THR A 119 7.84 -1.49 -10.81
C THR A 119 7.77 -1.64 -12.33
N TYR A 120 8.69 -1.01 -13.03
CA TYR A 120 8.84 -1.06 -14.48
C TYR A 120 10.20 -1.65 -14.84
N PRO A 121 10.35 -2.27 -16.03
CA PRO A 121 11.65 -2.80 -16.48
C PRO A 121 12.78 -1.76 -16.44
N GLU A 122 12.45 -0.50 -16.70
CA GLU A 122 13.37 0.64 -16.72
C GLU A 122 13.92 0.99 -15.33
N ASP A 123 13.25 0.61 -14.25
CA ASP A 123 13.69 0.85 -12.88
C ASP A 123 14.89 -0.05 -12.49
N LYS A 124 15.13 -1.16 -13.22
CA LYS A 124 16.10 -2.20 -12.87
C LYS A 124 17.50 -1.65 -12.65
N ASP A 125 18.00 -0.82 -13.57
CA ASP A 125 19.38 -0.32 -13.50
C ASP A 125 19.59 0.63 -12.32
N ALA A 126 18.56 1.43 -11.97
CA ALA A 126 18.59 2.29 -10.79
C ALA A 126 18.61 1.46 -9.50
N VAL A 127 17.83 0.40 -9.44
CA VAL A 127 17.78 -0.52 -8.29
C VAL A 127 19.10 -1.26 -8.12
N VAL A 128 19.70 -1.76 -9.19
CA VAL A 128 21.02 -2.44 -9.15
C VAL A 128 22.08 -1.50 -8.60
N ARG A 129 22.13 -0.26 -9.07
CA ARG A 129 23.09 0.74 -8.54
C ARG A 129 22.84 1.04 -7.07
N GLY A 130 21.57 1.30 -6.69
CA GLY A 130 21.22 1.61 -5.29
C GLY A 130 21.53 0.46 -4.32
N ILE A 131 21.41 -0.79 -4.74
CA ILE A 131 21.82 -1.95 -3.94
C ILE A 131 23.36 -2.01 -3.83
N ALA A 132 24.08 -1.78 -4.92
CA ALA A 132 25.54 -1.83 -4.91
C ALA A 132 26.17 -0.75 -4.00
N GLU A 133 25.50 0.40 -3.82
CA GLU A 133 25.93 1.47 -2.92
C GLU A 133 25.71 1.14 -1.42
N LYS A 134 24.89 0.12 -1.11
CA LYS A 134 24.57 -0.29 0.28
C LYS A 134 25.41 -1.48 0.77
N ILE A 135 26.20 -2.12 -0.11
CA ILE A 135 27.08 -3.26 0.17
C ILE A 135 28.53 -2.77 0.34
#